data_4b2ac116c1304330416821b43add839f
#
_entry.id   4b2ac116c1304330416821b43add839f
#
_cell.length_a   1.000
_cell.length_b   1.000
_cell.length_c   1.000
_cell.angle_alpha   90.00
_cell.angle_beta   90.00
_cell.angle_gamma   90.00
#
_symmetry.space_group_name_H-M   'P 1'
#
loop_
_entity.id
_entity.type
_entity.pdbx_description
1 polymer ?
#
loop_
_entity_poly.entity_id
_entity_poly.type
_entity_poly.pdbx_seq_one_letter_code
_entity_poly.pdbx_strand_id
1 'polypeptide(L)'
;MASKTYDLTQGSILKKLLRVAVPIMGTQLMQMTYNLTDMFWLGQTEQSVVAVASSGLAGMYLWLGMALLMIGRMGSEIGTSQNLGRGDIESSKGYAQDSTRISLILGLFYGLMLLVFAEPLVKLLSVNEQNVFDNTCAYLRIVAAGIPLTYVSAAITGVFNGAGNSRLSFWANAVGLLVNMVLDPLMILVLGWDVKGAAIATVIAQTTVCVLFIWFIKRHPHKPFESFRILGHIDSARARQIIRWSLPVALESGAFTILAMVVTSMVSGWYGETAVAVQRVGSQIESLSWLIGGGFSSAVTAFTGQNYGARKWARIRQGYRISLFTLLLWEALVTILLIFGGRYFFSLFLREPPEILDMGMTYLRILAGCQLFMALEGACAGSFRGMGRTLPPSLCSITSNLIRPALCWWFSTWMGLNGLWLGITALRDASGALWYSSGIPLYERQLPKEEILPQA
;
A
#
# COMPACT_ATOMS: atom_id res chain seq x y z
N MET A 1 -5.23 -2.11 31.94
CA MET A 1 -6.51 -1.85 31.22
C MET A 1 -6.19 -1.17 29.90
N ALA A 2 -6.45 -1.82 28.75
CA ALA A 2 -6.30 -1.16 27.46
C ALA A 2 -7.23 0.07 27.45
N SER A 3 -6.69 1.24 27.13
CA SER A 3 -7.42 2.50 27.13
C SER A 3 -8.69 2.35 26.29
N LYS A 4 -9.87 2.71 26.85
CA LYS A 4 -11.17 2.77 26.15
C LYS A 4 -11.12 3.56 24.80
N THR A 5 -10.02 4.26 24.55
CA THR A 5 -9.80 5.13 23.40
C THR A 5 -9.62 4.35 22.09
N TYR A 6 -9.18 3.09 22.13
CA TYR A 6 -8.83 2.27 20.95
C TYR A 6 -9.80 1.11 20.70
N ASP A 7 -10.85 1.00 21.50
CA ASP A 7 -11.86 -0.05 21.37
C ASP A 7 -12.75 0.22 20.13
N LEU A 8 -12.62 -0.62 19.11
CA LEU A 8 -13.44 -0.59 17.89
C LEU A 8 -14.70 -1.46 18.04
N THR A 9 -14.86 -2.16 19.16
CA THR A 9 -15.95 -3.10 19.39
C THR A 9 -17.21 -2.43 19.95
N GLN A 10 -17.19 -1.13 20.27
CA GLN A 10 -18.30 -0.39 20.83
C GLN A 10 -18.50 0.97 20.15
N GLY A 11 -19.70 1.54 20.27
CA GLY A 11 -20.06 2.86 19.72
C GLY A 11 -20.33 2.88 18.22
N SER A 12 -20.48 4.07 17.64
CA SER A 12 -20.82 4.27 16.20
C SER A 12 -19.76 3.68 15.28
N ILE A 13 -20.15 2.79 14.39
CA ILE A 13 -19.27 2.07 13.47
C ILE A 13 -18.56 3.04 12.52
N LEU A 14 -19.32 3.90 11.85
CA LEU A 14 -18.76 4.86 10.89
C LEU A 14 -17.74 5.79 11.53
N LYS A 15 -18.03 6.33 12.72
CA LYS A 15 -17.06 7.18 13.45
C LYS A 15 -15.78 6.43 13.79
N LYS A 16 -15.88 5.15 14.15
CA LYS A 16 -14.71 4.31 14.47
C LYS A 16 -13.89 3.99 13.21
N LEU A 17 -14.55 3.64 12.11
CA LEU A 17 -13.89 3.42 10.81
C LEU A 17 -13.18 4.68 10.33
N LEU A 18 -13.85 5.83 10.28
CA LEU A 18 -13.26 7.10 9.86
C LEU A 18 -12.11 7.54 10.77
N ARG A 19 -12.21 7.29 12.07
CA ARG A 19 -11.13 7.61 13.03
C ARG A 19 -9.84 6.87 12.71
N VAL A 20 -9.92 5.64 12.20
CA VAL A 20 -8.76 4.84 11.79
C VAL A 20 -8.38 5.14 10.33
N ALA A 21 -9.36 5.24 9.44
CA ALA A 21 -9.14 5.43 8.01
C ALA A 21 -8.49 6.77 7.68
N VAL A 22 -9.01 7.89 8.22
CA VAL A 22 -8.54 9.25 7.86
C VAL A 22 -7.05 9.44 8.13
N PRO A 23 -6.48 9.06 9.28
CA PRO A 23 -5.03 9.15 9.46
C PRO A 23 -4.23 8.24 8.52
N ILE A 24 -4.74 7.03 8.19
CA ILE A 24 -4.07 6.13 7.25
C ILE A 24 -4.05 6.75 5.84
N MET A 25 -5.20 7.28 5.40
CA MET A 25 -5.31 8.00 4.12
C MET A 25 -4.36 9.20 4.08
N GLY A 26 -4.31 9.95 5.17
CA GLY A 26 -3.36 11.06 5.32
C GLY A 26 -1.89 10.60 5.21
N THR A 27 -1.53 9.47 5.82
CA THR A 27 -0.17 8.90 5.68
C THR A 27 0.14 8.53 4.22
N GLN A 28 -0.82 7.95 3.50
CA GLN A 28 -0.61 7.58 2.09
C GLN A 28 -0.51 8.81 1.19
N LEU A 29 -1.32 9.84 1.43
CA LEU A 29 -1.21 11.11 0.71
C LEU A 29 0.16 11.77 0.95
N MET A 30 0.65 11.73 2.19
CA MET A 30 2.00 12.20 2.50
C MET A 30 3.09 11.42 1.77
N GLN A 31 2.98 10.09 1.66
CA GLN A 31 3.93 9.30 0.89
C GLN A 31 3.92 9.66 -0.61
N MET A 32 2.75 9.96 -1.17
CA MET A 32 2.66 10.47 -2.54
C MET A 32 3.35 11.83 -2.68
N THR A 33 3.09 12.75 -1.75
CA THR A 33 3.74 14.08 -1.73
C THR A 33 5.25 13.95 -1.61
N TYR A 34 5.73 13.05 -0.75
CA TYR A 34 7.14 12.72 -0.61
C TYR A 34 7.78 12.33 -1.95
N ASN A 35 7.22 11.34 -2.64
CA ASN A 35 7.75 10.88 -3.92
C ASN A 35 7.77 12.00 -4.97
N LEU A 36 6.75 12.86 -4.99
CA LEU A 36 6.69 13.99 -5.91
C LEU A 36 7.74 15.06 -5.59
N THR A 37 7.96 15.33 -4.30
CA THR A 37 8.96 16.31 -3.83
C THR A 37 10.38 15.85 -4.14
N ASP A 38 10.68 14.57 -3.88
CA ASP A 38 11.97 13.95 -4.20
C ASP A 38 12.29 14.05 -5.71
N MET A 39 11.31 13.65 -6.55
CA MET A 39 11.44 13.81 -8.02
C MET A 39 11.60 15.27 -8.46
N PHE A 40 10.91 16.20 -7.81
CA PHE A 40 11.01 17.62 -8.13
C PHE A 40 12.43 18.14 -7.89
N TRP A 41 13.03 17.84 -6.73
CA TRP A 41 14.38 18.30 -6.40
C TRP A 41 15.46 17.64 -7.26
N LEU A 42 15.32 16.33 -7.55
CA LEU A 42 16.21 15.64 -8.50
C LEU A 42 16.13 16.23 -9.91
N GLY A 43 14.94 16.71 -10.30
CA GLY A 43 14.73 17.40 -11.57
C GLY A 43 15.39 18.79 -11.66
N GLN A 44 15.82 19.37 -10.54
CA GLN A 44 16.52 20.68 -10.52
C GLN A 44 18.05 20.55 -10.58
N THR A 45 18.61 19.34 -10.58
CA THR A 45 20.06 19.11 -10.67
C THR A 45 20.57 19.37 -12.08
N GLU A 46 21.88 19.67 -12.23
CA GLU A 46 22.51 19.86 -13.54
C GLU A 46 22.42 18.59 -14.42
N GLN A 47 22.45 17.41 -13.81
CA GLN A 47 22.29 16.11 -14.47
C GLN A 47 20.89 15.52 -14.20
N SER A 48 19.85 16.33 -14.30
CA SER A 48 18.48 15.96 -13.92
C SER A 48 17.97 14.66 -14.56
N VAL A 49 18.27 14.43 -15.83
CA VAL A 49 17.88 13.22 -16.55
C VAL A 49 18.53 11.98 -15.92
N VAL A 50 19.84 12.04 -15.65
CA VAL A 50 20.58 10.94 -15.00
C VAL A 50 20.05 10.72 -13.59
N ALA A 51 19.82 11.78 -12.83
CA ALA A 51 19.35 11.70 -11.45
C ALA A 51 17.95 11.08 -11.33
N VAL A 52 17.00 11.54 -12.13
CA VAL A 52 15.63 11.02 -12.16
C VAL A 52 15.59 9.57 -12.69
N ALA A 53 16.37 9.27 -13.74
CA ALA A 53 16.46 7.91 -14.28
C ALA A 53 17.02 6.95 -13.22
N SER A 54 18.12 7.32 -12.56
CA SER A 54 18.80 6.48 -11.55
C SER A 54 17.89 6.18 -10.35
N SER A 55 17.23 7.20 -9.79
CA SER A 55 16.30 7.03 -8.68
C SER A 55 15.07 6.20 -9.08
N GLY A 56 14.57 6.39 -10.31
CA GLY A 56 13.45 5.61 -10.85
C GLY A 56 13.77 4.14 -11.03
N LEU A 57 14.95 3.80 -11.58
CA LEU A 57 15.42 2.42 -11.74
C LEU A 57 15.63 1.74 -10.38
N ALA A 58 16.26 2.44 -9.43
CA ALA A 58 16.41 1.94 -8.06
C ALA A 58 15.04 1.72 -7.40
N GLY A 59 14.10 2.62 -7.64
CA GLY A 59 12.71 2.54 -7.16
C GLY A 59 12.01 1.23 -7.52
N MET A 60 12.31 0.62 -8.68
CA MET A 60 11.73 -0.68 -9.07
C MET A 60 12.05 -1.78 -8.04
N TYR A 61 13.30 -1.84 -7.57
CA TYR A 61 13.70 -2.80 -6.55
C TYR A 61 13.08 -2.48 -5.19
N LEU A 62 12.96 -1.18 -4.84
CA LEU A 62 12.27 -0.78 -3.61
C LEU A 62 10.80 -1.19 -3.62
N TRP A 63 10.12 -1.03 -4.76
CA TRP A 63 8.74 -1.50 -4.96
C TRP A 63 8.61 -3.02 -4.82
N LEU A 64 9.55 -3.77 -5.38
CA LEU A 64 9.56 -5.24 -5.22
C LEU A 64 9.71 -5.63 -3.75
N GLY A 65 10.53 -4.90 -2.99
CA GLY A 65 10.71 -5.08 -1.55
C GLY A 65 9.43 -4.86 -0.72
N MET A 66 8.47 -4.08 -1.24
CA MET A 66 7.18 -3.86 -0.58
C MET A 66 6.40 -5.17 -0.35
N ALA A 67 6.57 -6.17 -1.22
CA ALA A 67 5.95 -7.48 -1.03
C ALA A 67 6.43 -8.14 0.28
N LEU A 68 7.74 -8.13 0.55
CA LEU A 68 8.29 -8.69 1.79
C LEU A 68 7.91 -7.85 3.02
N LEU A 69 7.86 -6.53 2.86
CA LEU A 69 7.43 -5.60 3.91
C LEU A 69 6.00 -5.90 4.39
N MET A 70 5.10 -6.33 3.50
CA MET A 70 3.73 -6.70 3.83
C MET A 70 3.65 -7.87 4.81
N ILE A 71 4.66 -8.75 4.89
CA ILE A 71 4.67 -9.90 5.81
C ILE A 71 4.57 -9.41 7.26
N GLY A 72 5.43 -8.52 7.67
CA GLY A 72 5.40 -8.01 9.04
C GLY A 72 4.21 -7.08 9.30
N ARG A 73 3.85 -6.22 8.34
CA ARG A 73 2.74 -5.29 8.47
C ARG A 73 1.40 -6.01 8.65
N MET A 74 1.06 -6.95 7.78
CA MET A 74 -0.20 -7.70 7.87
C MET A 74 -0.24 -8.60 9.09
N GLY A 75 0.88 -9.29 9.41
CA GLY A 75 0.98 -10.14 10.59
C GLY A 75 0.73 -9.36 11.88
N SER A 76 1.33 -8.18 12.02
CA SER A 76 1.12 -7.31 13.18
C SER A 76 -0.30 -6.73 13.23
N GLU A 77 -0.86 -6.29 12.12
CA GLU A 77 -2.20 -5.68 12.06
C GLU A 77 -3.29 -6.69 12.44
N ILE A 78 -3.25 -7.89 11.84
CA ILE A 78 -4.22 -8.96 12.12
C ILE A 78 -4.03 -9.51 13.53
N GLY A 79 -2.78 -9.86 13.90
CA GLY A 79 -2.48 -10.45 15.21
C GLY A 79 -2.82 -9.50 16.35
N THR A 80 -2.49 -8.21 16.22
CA THR A 80 -2.83 -7.20 17.23
C THR A 80 -4.33 -7.00 17.35
N SER A 81 -5.03 -6.79 16.22
CA SER A 81 -6.46 -6.48 16.24
C SER A 81 -7.29 -7.62 16.81
N GLN A 82 -7.06 -8.86 16.36
CA GLN A 82 -7.84 -10.02 16.84
C GLN A 82 -7.65 -10.31 18.31
N ASN A 83 -6.40 -10.25 18.81
CA ASN A 83 -6.14 -10.56 20.21
C ASN A 83 -6.56 -9.42 21.15
N LEU A 84 -6.46 -8.15 20.75
CA LEU A 84 -7.07 -7.03 21.48
C LEU A 84 -8.59 -7.19 21.58
N GLY A 85 -9.23 -7.62 20.49
CA GLY A 85 -10.65 -7.90 20.48
C GLY A 85 -11.07 -9.02 21.44
N ARG A 86 -10.22 -10.04 21.63
CA ARG A 86 -10.41 -11.12 22.62
C ARG A 86 -10.18 -10.67 24.05
N GLY A 87 -9.57 -9.50 24.27
CA GLY A 87 -9.10 -9.04 25.57
C GLY A 87 -7.75 -9.65 25.97
N ASP A 88 -7.10 -10.41 25.10
CA ASP A 88 -5.79 -11.04 25.35
C ASP A 88 -4.66 -10.11 24.93
N ILE A 89 -4.27 -9.23 25.86
CA ILE A 89 -3.22 -8.22 25.62
C ILE A 89 -1.85 -8.87 25.46
N GLU A 90 -1.56 -9.97 26.19
CA GLU A 90 -0.26 -10.63 26.13
C GLU A 90 -0.04 -11.33 24.77
N SER A 91 -1.02 -12.05 24.25
CA SER A 91 -0.95 -12.62 22.90
C SER A 91 -0.87 -11.51 21.85
N SER A 92 -1.63 -10.43 21.99
CA SER A 92 -1.57 -9.27 21.11
C SER A 92 -0.15 -8.69 21.04
N LYS A 93 0.47 -8.47 22.21
CA LYS A 93 1.86 -8.02 22.34
C LYS A 93 2.82 -9.04 21.71
N GLY A 94 2.61 -10.33 21.93
CA GLY A 94 3.42 -11.40 21.34
C GLY A 94 3.44 -11.34 19.81
N TYR A 95 2.27 -11.28 19.17
CA TYR A 95 2.16 -11.13 17.70
C TYR A 95 2.80 -9.85 17.19
N ALA A 96 2.60 -8.72 17.88
CA ALA A 96 3.21 -7.44 17.53
C ALA A 96 4.75 -7.50 17.57
N GLN A 97 5.32 -8.10 18.62
CA GLN A 97 6.77 -8.24 18.77
C GLN A 97 7.36 -9.20 17.75
N ASP A 98 6.74 -10.37 17.54
CA ASP A 98 7.25 -11.38 16.61
C ASP A 98 7.15 -10.88 15.15
N SER A 99 6.06 -10.19 14.78
CA SER A 99 5.96 -9.54 13.46
C SER A 99 7.03 -8.48 13.25
N THR A 100 7.35 -7.69 14.29
CA THR A 100 8.43 -6.67 14.22
C THR A 100 9.81 -7.32 14.06
N ARG A 101 10.06 -8.44 14.74
CA ARG A 101 11.32 -9.21 14.62
C ARG A 101 11.46 -9.85 13.25
N ILE A 102 10.38 -10.46 12.74
CA ILE A 102 10.34 -11.00 11.37
C ILE A 102 10.61 -9.89 10.35
N SER A 103 10.01 -8.71 10.52
CA SER A 103 10.28 -7.56 9.67
C SER A 103 11.73 -7.11 9.72
N LEU A 104 12.35 -7.10 10.90
CA LEU A 104 13.76 -6.76 11.05
C LEU A 104 14.65 -7.77 10.29
N ILE A 105 14.39 -9.07 10.44
CA ILE A 105 15.14 -10.13 9.76
C ILE A 105 14.97 -10.02 8.23
N LEU A 106 13.73 -9.87 7.74
CA LEU A 106 13.45 -9.71 6.31
C LEU A 106 14.06 -8.41 5.76
N GLY A 107 14.02 -7.32 6.54
CA GLY A 107 14.62 -6.05 6.17
C GLY A 107 16.15 -6.13 6.10
N LEU A 108 16.79 -6.81 7.05
CA LEU A 108 18.23 -7.07 7.02
C LEU A 108 18.61 -7.95 5.83
N PHE A 109 17.85 -9.02 5.58
CA PHE A 109 18.08 -9.90 4.43
C PHE A 109 17.95 -9.14 3.10
N TYR A 110 16.85 -8.38 2.91
CA TYR A 110 16.63 -7.64 1.68
C TYR A 110 17.62 -6.48 1.51
N GLY A 111 17.92 -5.74 2.59
CA GLY A 111 18.92 -4.69 2.58
C GLY A 111 20.31 -5.23 2.25
N LEU A 112 20.73 -6.35 2.86
CA LEU A 112 22.01 -7.00 2.55
C LEU A 112 22.05 -7.49 1.09
N MET A 113 20.94 -8.06 0.59
CA MET A 113 20.81 -8.46 -0.81
C MET A 113 21.02 -7.28 -1.75
N LEU A 114 20.35 -6.14 -1.50
CA LEU A 114 20.53 -4.94 -2.33
C LEU A 114 21.93 -4.36 -2.23
N LEU A 115 22.54 -4.39 -1.03
CA LEU A 115 23.90 -3.89 -0.81
C LEU A 115 24.94 -4.70 -1.59
N VAL A 116 24.86 -6.04 -1.50
CA VAL A 116 25.85 -6.95 -2.10
C VAL A 116 25.62 -7.12 -3.60
N PHE A 117 24.36 -7.23 -4.02
CA PHE A 117 24.00 -7.52 -5.40
C PHE A 117 23.54 -6.29 -6.19
N ALA A 118 23.87 -5.06 -5.75
CA ALA A 118 23.47 -3.84 -6.47
C ALA A 118 23.88 -3.87 -7.94
N GLU A 119 25.15 -4.18 -8.25
CA GLU A 119 25.65 -4.22 -9.63
C GLU A 119 24.99 -5.30 -10.50
N PRO A 120 24.92 -6.59 -10.09
CA PRO A 120 24.20 -7.60 -10.84
C PRO A 120 22.73 -7.25 -11.10
N LEU A 121 22.06 -6.67 -10.09
CA LEU A 121 20.67 -6.25 -10.20
C LEU A 121 20.50 -5.12 -11.23
N VAL A 122 21.34 -4.09 -11.17
CA VAL A 122 21.26 -2.98 -12.13
C VAL A 122 21.63 -3.44 -13.55
N LYS A 123 22.53 -4.41 -13.72
CA LYS A 123 22.84 -5.03 -15.02
C LYS A 123 21.62 -5.73 -15.62
N LEU A 124 20.75 -6.33 -14.82
CA LEU A 124 19.50 -6.95 -15.32
C LEU A 124 18.54 -5.94 -15.97
N LEU A 125 18.65 -4.65 -15.64
CA LEU A 125 17.84 -3.58 -16.23
C LEU A 125 18.37 -3.09 -17.58
N SER A 126 19.48 -3.69 -18.10
CA SER A 126 20.10 -3.33 -19.39
C SER A 126 20.41 -1.84 -19.51
N VAL A 127 20.93 -1.22 -18.47
CA VAL A 127 21.30 0.20 -18.44
C VAL A 127 22.56 0.40 -19.26
N ASN A 128 22.45 1.18 -20.36
CA ASN A 128 23.55 1.41 -21.30
C ASN A 128 24.46 2.58 -20.89
N GLU A 129 23.92 3.56 -20.18
CA GLU A 129 24.67 4.74 -19.76
C GLU A 129 25.39 4.51 -18.45
N GLN A 130 26.72 4.61 -18.44
CA GLN A 130 27.56 4.31 -17.28
C GLN A 130 27.23 5.21 -16.07
N ASN A 131 26.95 6.50 -16.30
CA ASN A 131 26.60 7.43 -15.23
C ASN A 131 25.28 7.02 -14.54
N VAL A 132 24.27 6.61 -15.30
CA VAL A 132 22.99 6.12 -14.75
C VAL A 132 23.22 4.83 -13.98
N PHE A 133 24.04 3.92 -14.50
CA PHE A 133 24.39 2.66 -13.84
C PHE A 133 25.05 2.92 -12.46
N ASP A 134 26.11 3.74 -12.44
CA ASP A 134 26.87 4.01 -11.20
C ASP A 134 26.02 4.72 -10.14
N ASN A 135 25.22 5.70 -10.55
CA ASN A 135 24.30 6.41 -9.67
C ASN A 135 23.18 5.51 -9.14
N THR A 136 22.63 4.62 -9.97
CA THR A 136 21.62 3.62 -9.54
C THR A 136 22.21 2.66 -8.50
N CYS A 137 23.41 2.15 -8.73
CA CYS A 137 24.13 1.28 -7.78
C CYS A 137 24.40 2.01 -6.45
N ALA A 138 24.87 3.27 -6.53
CA ALA A 138 25.13 4.08 -5.34
C ALA A 138 23.84 4.34 -4.54
N TYR A 139 22.73 4.71 -5.20
CA TYR A 139 21.44 4.91 -4.59
C TYR A 139 20.96 3.65 -3.87
N LEU A 140 20.98 2.49 -4.55
CA LEU A 140 20.56 1.22 -3.96
C LEU A 140 21.38 0.86 -2.73
N ARG A 141 22.71 1.03 -2.77
CA ARG A 141 23.58 0.72 -1.63
C ARG A 141 23.30 1.62 -0.44
N ILE A 142 23.04 2.90 -0.65
CA ILE A 142 22.73 3.84 0.44
C ILE A 142 21.37 3.50 1.04
N VAL A 143 20.33 3.36 0.22
CA VAL A 143 18.97 3.08 0.71
C VAL A 143 18.87 1.69 1.35
N ALA A 144 19.69 0.73 0.93
CA ALA A 144 19.78 -0.60 1.52
C ALA A 144 19.97 -0.55 3.04
N ALA A 145 20.77 0.42 3.54
CA ALA A 145 20.98 0.62 4.99
C ALA A 145 19.68 1.04 5.72
N GLY A 146 18.76 1.74 5.05
CA GLY A 146 17.48 2.18 5.60
C GLY A 146 16.38 1.11 5.58
N ILE A 147 16.52 0.08 4.74
CA ILE A 147 15.47 -0.95 4.54
C ILE A 147 15.05 -1.66 5.84
N PRO A 148 15.96 -2.10 6.72
CA PRO A 148 15.56 -2.72 7.99
C PRO A 148 14.70 -1.80 8.85
N LEU A 149 15.00 -0.50 8.86
CA LEU A 149 14.24 0.50 9.62
C LEU A 149 12.85 0.72 9.03
N THR A 150 12.76 0.75 7.70
CA THR A 150 11.48 0.86 6.97
C THR A 150 10.57 -0.35 7.26
N TYR A 151 11.13 -1.55 7.26
CA TYR A 151 10.38 -2.79 7.53
C TYR A 151 9.89 -2.85 8.98
N VAL A 152 10.73 -2.47 9.95
CA VAL A 152 10.33 -2.34 11.36
C VAL A 152 9.23 -1.29 11.52
N SER A 153 9.36 -0.14 10.87
CA SER A 153 8.36 0.93 10.89
C SER A 153 7.02 0.47 10.31
N ALA A 154 7.04 -0.31 9.25
CA ALA A 154 5.82 -0.88 8.65
C ALA A 154 5.12 -1.88 9.59
N ALA A 155 5.87 -2.74 10.27
CA ALA A 155 5.30 -3.65 11.26
C ALA A 155 4.67 -2.88 12.43
N ILE A 156 5.35 -1.85 12.96
CA ILE A 156 4.81 -1.02 14.04
C ILE A 156 3.59 -0.21 13.57
N THR A 157 3.57 0.24 12.31
CA THR A 157 2.37 0.82 11.68
C THR A 157 1.19 -0.16 11.74
N GLY A 158 1.41 -1.45 11.40
CA GLY A 158 0.40 -2.50 11.53
C GLY A 158 -0.09 -2.67 12.97
N VAL A 159 0.81 -2.60 13.95
CA VAL A 159 0.45 -2.63 15.39
C VAL A 159 -0.50 -1.49 15.75
N PHE A 160 -0.15 -0.25 15.39
CA PHE A 160 -0.98 0.91 15.71
C PHE A 160 -2.32 0.89 14.96
N ASN A 161 -2.34 0.48 13.70
CA ASN A 161 -3.57 0.33 12.93
C ASN A 161 -4.48 -0.74 13.56
N GLY A 162 -3.95 -1.93 13.84
CA GLY A 162 -4.68 -3.03 14.49
C GLY A 162 -5.20 -2.66 15.88
N ALA A 163 -4.46 -1.82 16.62
CA ALA A 163 -4.90 -1.26 17.90
C ALA A 163 -5.93 -0.12 17.74
N GLY A 164 -6.27 0.31 16.51
CA GLY A 164 -7.20 1.41 16.26
C GLY A 164 -6.63 2.81 16.49
N ASN A 165 -5.31 2.94 16.63
CA ASN A 165 -4.60 4.20 16.88
C ASN A 165 -3.70 4.64 15.71
N SER A 166 -4.24 4.66 14.50
CA SER A 166 -3.52 5.09 13.30
C SER A 166 -3.01 6.55 13.33
N ARG A 167 -3.52 7.38 14.27
CA ARG A 167 -3.04 8.76 14.43
C ARG A 167 -1.55 8.84 14.79
N LEU A 168 -1.05 7.91 15.61
CA LEU A 168 0.38 7.89 15.94
C LEU A 168 1.23 7.51 14.73
N SER A 169 0.75 6.56 13.91
CA SER A 169 1.40 6.24 12.64
C SER A 169 1.44 7.45 11.70
N PHE A 170 0.34 8.18 11.61
CA PHE A 170 0.27 9.40 10.80
C PHE A 170 1.32 10.44 11.25
N TRP A 171 1.39 10.76 12.55
CA TRP A 171 2.33 11.76 13.05
C TRP A 171 3.79 11.35 12.88
N ALA A 172 4.13 10.06 13.10
CA ALA A 172 5.49 9.58 12.86
C ALA A 172 5.91 9.77 11.40
N ASN A 173 5.03 9.38 10.46
CA ASN A 173 5.30 9.54 9.04
C ASN A 173 5.29 11.02 8.59
N ALA A 174 4.43 11.86 9.18
CA ALA A 174 4.39 13.29 8.91
C ALA A 174 5.72 13.97 9.27
N VAL A 175 6.28 13.67 10.44
CA VAL A 175 7.59 14.19 10.85
C VAL A 175 8.68 13.68 9.92
N GLY A 176 8.68 12.39 9.56
CA GLY A 176 9.64 11.85 8.59
C GLY A 176 9.58 12.53 7.23
N LEU A 177 8.36 12.79 6.72
CA LEU A 177 8.16 13.55 5.49
C LEU A 177 8.75 14.96 5.59
N LEU A 178 8.46 15.69 6.67
CA LEU A 178 8.99 17.03 6.87
C LEU A 178 10.52 17.04 6.92
N VAL A 179 11.12 16.07 7.62
CA VAL A 179 12.58 15.90 7.66
C VAL A 179 13.14 15.69 6.26
N ASN A 180 12.52 14.82 5.46
CA ASN A 180 12.97 14.58 4.09
C ASN A 180 12.82 15.83 3.21
N MET A 181 11.66 16.49 3.23
CA MET A 181 11.41 17.71 2.45
C MET A 181 12.42 18.83 2.72
N VAL A 182 12.97 18.90 3.94
CA VAL A 182 14.02 19.85 4.30
C VAL A 182 15.40 19.34 3.88
N LEU A 183 15.67 18.06 4.05
CA LEU A 183 16.98 17.48 3.74
C LEU A 183 17.23 17.30 2.24
N ASP A 184 16.20 17.03 1.44
CA ASP A 184 16.36 16.86 -0.01
C ASP A 184 17.02 18.08 -0.67
N PRO A 185 16.46 19.30 -0.62
CA PRO A 185 17.12 20.45 -1.24
C PRO A 185 18.49 20.74 -0.65
N LEU A 186 18.67 20.51 0.66
CA LEU A 186 19.95 20.72 1.32
C LEU A 186 21.02 19.75 0.79
N MET A 187 20.71 18.48 0.69
CA MET A 187 21.69 17.44 0.29
C MET A 187 21.84 17.37 -1.23
N ILE A 188 20.77 17.56 -1.98
CA ILE A 188 20.80 17.49 -3.44
C ILE A 188 21.46 18.72 -4.02
N LEU A 189 20.97 19.92 -3.66
CA LEU A 189 21.36 21.19 -4.32
C LEU A 189 22.48 21.91 -3.56
N VAL A 190 22.33 22.13 -2.24
CA VAL A 190 23.29 22.94 -1.47
C VAL A 190 24.62 22.21 -1.29
N LEU A 191 24.59 20.90 -0.96
CA LEU A 191 25.79 20.06 -0.81
C LEU A 191 26.26 19.48 -2.15
N GLY A 192 25.45 19.53 -3.21
CA GLY A 192 25.78 19.01 -4.53
C GLY A 192 25.97 17.49 -4.57
N TRP A 193 25.28 16.75 -3.69
CA TRP A 193 25.37 15.28 -3.64
C TRP A 193 24.39 14.57 -4.59
N ASP A 194 23.62 15.33 -5.34
CA ASP A 194 22.67 14.84 -6.37
C ASP A 194 21.88 13.59 -5.89
N VAL A 195 21.94 12.52 -6.65
CA VAL A 195 21.24 11.23 -6.39
C VAL A 195 21.64 10.62 -5.04
N LYS A 196 22.90 10.74 -4.64
CA LYS A 196 23.37 10.24 -3.35
C LYS A 196 22.78 11.05 -2.20
N GLY A 197 22.62 12.36 -2.40
CA GLY A 197 21.98 13.26 -1.43
C GLY A 197 20.53 12.85 -1.16
N ALA A 198 19.73 12.60 -2.20
CA ALA A 198 18.37 12.10 -2.08
C ALA A 198 18.31 10.77 -1.32
N ALA A 199 19.20 9.83 -1.65
CA ALA A 199 19.25 8.54 -0.96
C ALA A 199 19.56 8.69 0.54
N ILE A 200 20.50 9.55 0.92
CA ILE A 200 20.87 9.80 2.32
C ILE A 200 19.70 10.51 3.06
N ALA A 201 19.08 11.53 2.46
CA ALA A 201 17.93 12.22 3.03
C ALA A 201 16.78 11.23 3.32
N THR A 202 16.51 10.32 2.37
CA THR A 202 15.54 9.23 2.52
C THR A 202 15.88 8.35 3.74
N VAL A 203 17.12 7.90 3.89
CA VAL A 203 17.54 7.04 5.01
C VAL A 203 17.43 7.77 6.35
N ILE A 204 17.78 9.05 6.41
CA ILE A 204 17.63 9.86 7.63
C ILE A 204 16.15 10.03 7.98
N ALA A 205 15.30 10.33 7.01
CA ALA A 205 13.85 10.43 7.21
C ALA A 205 13.25 9.12 7.73
N GLN A 206 13.60 7.97 7.12
CA GLN A 206 13.16 6.64 7.57
C GLN A 206 13.68 6.29 8.97
N THR A 207 14.92 6.68 9.28
CA THR A 207 15.49 6.54 10.62
C THR A 207 14.68 7.34 11.63
N THR A 208 14.35 8.58 11.31
CA THR A 208 13.52 9.45 12.17
C THR A 208 12.16 8.82 12.43
N VAL A 209 11.48 8.31 11.39
CA VAL A 209 10.21 7.59 11.52
C VAL A 209 10.34 6.39 12.45
N CYS A 210 11.37 5.57 12.26
CA CYS A 210 11.60 4.37 13.07
C CYS A 210 11.87 4.72 14.55
N VAL A 211 12.68 5.72 14.81
CA VAL A 211 12.96 6.22 16.17
C VAL A 211 11.69 6.73 16.84
N LEU A 212 10.87 7.51 16.13
CA LEU A 212 9.57 7.98 16.63
C LEU A 212 8.61 6.83 16.93
N PHE A 213 8.53 5.83 16.06
CA PHE A 213 7.73 4.64 16.31
C PHE A 213 8.17 3.87 17.55
N ILE A 214 9.49 3.67 17.71
CA ILE A 214 10.05 3.03 18.91
C ILE A 214 9.74 3.85 20.15
N TRP A 215 9.84 5.17 20.07
CA TRP A 215 9.49 6.05 21.17
C TRP A 215 7.99 5.98 21.50
N PHE A 216 7.10 6.05 20.50
CA PHE A 216 5.65 5.94 20.68
C PHE A 216 5.24 4.63 21.33
N ILE A 217 5.77 3.50 20.85
CA ILE A 217 5.38 2.19 21.36
C ILE A 217 5.91 1.91 22.77
N LYS A 218 7.02 2.56 23.15
CA LYS A 218 7.63 2.36 24.48
C LYS A 218 7.18 3.39 25.52
N ARG A 219 7.02 4.67 25.14
CA ARG A 219 6.89 5.78 26.10
C ARG A 219 5.62 6.62 25.96
N HIS A 220 4.90 6.55 24.84
CA HIS A 220 3.72 7.38 24.64
C HIS A 220 2.62 7.02 25.66
N PRO A 221 1.87 8.01 26.24
CA PRO A 221 0.79 7.74 27.22
C PRO A 221 -0.29 6.80 26.69
N HIS A 222 -0.55 6.83 25.39
CA HIS A 222 -1.54 6.00 24.69
C HIS A 222 -0.89 4.82 23.94
N LYS A 223 0.23 4.29 24.42
CA LYS A 223 0.85 3.09 23.87
C LYS A 223 -0.08 1.87 24.01
N PRO A 224 -0.08 0.94 23.03
CA PRO A 224 -0.96 -0.23 23.06
C PRO A 224 -0.55 -1.26 24.13
N PHE A 225 0.74 -1.29 24.51
CA PHE A 225 1.31 -2.26 25.43
C PHE A 225 2.17 -1.58 26.51
N GLU A 226 2.15 -2.09 27.73
CA GLU A 226 2.98 -1.56 28.81
C GLU A 226 4.47 -1.73 28.54
N SER A 227 4.86 -2.87 27.99
CA SER A 227 6.24 -3.18 27.61
C SER A 227 6.31 -3.72 26.20
N PHE A 228 7.32 -3.30 25.42
CA PHE A 228 7.56 -3.77 24.06
C PHE A 228 9.05 -4.01 23.81
N ARG A 229 9.40 -5.24 23.40
CA ARG A 229 10.78 -5.64 23.11
C ARG A 229 10.92 -5.98 21.64
N ILE A 230 11.76 -5.24 20.91
CA ILE A 230 12.04 -5.49 19.49
C ILE A 230 12.94 -6.72 19.34
N LEU A 231 13.96 -6.85 20.18
CA LEU A 231 14.86 -7.99 20.16
C LEU A 231 14.38 -9.10 21.10
N GLY A 232 14.63 -10.35 20.76
CA GLY A 232 14.26 -11.52 21.56
C GLY A 232 13.91 -12.73 20.70
N HIS A 233 13.48 -13.80 21.35
CA HIS A 233 13.07 -15.03 20.69
C HIS A 233 11.74 -14.87 19.95
N ILE A 234 11.63 -15.49 18.77
CA ILE A 234 10.40 -15.57 17.98
C ILE A 234 9.72 -16.88 18.29
N ASP A 235 8.46 -16.83 18.69
CA ASP A 235 7.66 -18.03 18.91
C ASP A 235 7.30 -18.68 17.55
N SER A 236 7.66 -19.94 17.38
CA SER A 236 7.50 -20.67 16.10
C SER A 236 6.02 -20.82 15.69
N ALA A 237 5.12 -20.96 16.65
CA ALA A 237 3.69 -21.12 16.38
C ALA A 237 3.11 -19.78 15.87
N ARG A 238 3.46 -18.67 16.54
CA ARG A 238 3.06 -17.30 16.10
C ARG A 238 3.70 -16.94 14.76
N ALA A 239 4.97 -17.26 14.55
CA ALA A 239 5.66 -17.01 13.28
C ALA A 239 4.98 -17.76 12.12
N ARG A 240 4.64 -19.03 12.28
CA ARG A 240 3.89 -19.81 11.28
C ARG A 240 2.54 -19.16 10.98
N GLN A 241 1.85 -18.68 12.01
CA GLN A 241 0.55 -18.03 11.83
C GLN A 241 0.68 -16.67 11.14
N ILE A 242 1.70 -15.86 11.49
CA ILE A 242 2.03 -14.59 10.82
C ILE A 242 2.27 -14.84 9.33
N ILE A 243 3.14 -15.80 9.00
CA ILE A 243 3.43 -16.15 7.60
C ILE A 243 2.17 -16.61 6.88
N ARG A 244 1.35 -17.46 7.50
CA ARG A 244 0.09 -17.94 6.92
C ARG A 244 -0.87 -16.80 6.57
N TRP A 245 -0.94 -15.75 7.40
CA TRP A 245 -1.77 -14.59 7.14
C TRP A 245 -1.17 -13.65 6.09
N SER A 246 0.13 -13.50 6.10
CA SER A 246 0.81 -12.43 5.35
C SER A 246 1.33 -12.86 3.99
N LEU A 247 1.73 -14.13 3.84
CA LEU A 247 2.31 -14.65 2.59
C LEU A 247 1.37 -14.48 1.38
N PRO A 248 0.04 -14.77 1.48
CA PRO A 248 -0.86 -14.53 0.36
C PRO A 248 -0.89 -13.06 -0.07
N VAL A 249 -0.89 -12.13 0.88
CA VAL A 249 -0.89 -10.68 0.60
C VAL A 249 0.45 -10.21 0.02
N ALA A 250 1.55 -10.78 0.49
CA ALA A 250 2.88 -10.50 -0.06
C ALA A 250 2.99 -10.96 -1.52
N LEU A 251 2.53 -12.18 -1.81
CA LEU A 251 2.49 -12.71 -3.19
C LEU A 251 1.56 -11.90 -4.10
N GLU A 252 0.40 -11.47 -3.59
CA GLU A 252 -0.51 -10.57 -4.29
C GLU A 252 0.19 -9.27 -4.69
N SER A 253 0.89 -8.63 -3.75
CA SER A 253 1.62 -7.37 -4.00
C SER A 253 2.77 -7.56 -5.00
N GLY A 254 3.52 -8.65 -4.89
CA GLY A 254 4.60 -8.99 -5.83
C GLY A 254 4.08 -9.27 -7.24
N ALA A 255 3.04 -10.09 -7.36
CA ALA A 255 2.39 -10.40 -8.63
C ALA A 255 1.84 -9.14 -9.31
N PHE A 256 1.17 -8.27 -8.56
CA PHE A 256 0.68 -7.00 -9.08
C PHE A 256 1.81 -6.15 -9.69
N THR A 257 2.93 -6.01 -8.98
CA THR A 257 4.08 -5.21 -9.44
C THR A 257 4.67 -5.78 -10.73
N ILE A 258 4.93 -7.09 -10.78
CA ILE A 258 5.52 -7.75 -11.95
C ILE A 258 4.58 -7.61 -13.16
N LEU A 259 3.30 -7.87 -12.96
CA LEU A 259 2.32 -7.85 -14.07
C LEU A 259 2.01 -6.43 -14.54
N ALA A 260 2.09 -5.43 -13.67
CA ALA A 260 2.02 -4.03 -14.07
C ALA A 260 3.21 -3.64 -14.97
N MET A 261 4.43 -4.13 -14.67
CA MET A 261 5.60 -3.94 -15.54
C MET A 261 5.39 -4.60 -16.91
N VAL A 262 4.87 -5.83 -16.97
CA VAL A 262 4.56 -6.52 -18.24
C VAL A 262 3.58 -5.72 -19.07
N VAL A 263 2.48 -5.25 -18.49
CA VAL A 263 1.49 -4.45 -19.22
C VAL A 263 2.09 -3.13 -19.72
N THR A 264 2.90 -2.45 -18.91
CA THR A 264 3.60 -1.23 -19.33
C THR A 264 4.55 -1.49 -20.50
N SER A 265 5.26 -2.61 -20.48
CA SER A 265 6.12 -3.03 -21.60
C SER A 265 5.31 -3.31 -22.88
N MET A 266 4.11 -3.88 -22.77
CA MET A 266 3.20 -4.07 -23.92
C MET A 266 2.76 -2.73 -24.50
N VAL A 267 2.39 -1.75 -23.65
CA VAL A 267 2.02 -0.40 -24.12
C VAL A 267 3.18 0.27 -24.84
N SER A 268 4.38 0.23 -24.23
CA SER A 268 5.58 0.82 -24.84
C SER A 268 5.93 0.18 -26.19
N GLY A 269 5.95 -1.15 -26.24
CA GLY A 269 6.35 -1.88 -27.43
C GLY A 269 5.37 -1.79 -28.62
N TRP A 270 4.06 -1.64 -28.34
CA TRP A 270 3.04 -1.63 -29.40
C TRP A 270 2.56 -0.23 -29.79
N TYR A 271 2.56 0.72 -28.85
CA TYR A 271 1.95 2.04 -29.06
C TYR A 271 2.89 3.21 -28.77
N GLY A 272 4.13 2.91 -28.38
CA GLY A 272 5.19 3.90 -28.22
C GLY A 272 5.11 4.73 -26.93
N GLU A 273 6.01 5.71 -26.83
CA GLU A 273 6.26 6.46 -25.59
C GLU A 273 5.12 7.41 -25.22
N THR A 274 4.42 7.97 -26.21
CA THR A 274 3.27 8.86 -25.95
C THR A 274 2.15 8.14 -25.22
N ALA A 275 1.83 6.90 -25.61
CA ALA A 275 0.82 6.08 -24.94
C ALA A 275 1.23 5.74 -23.49
N VAL A 276 2.52 5.46 -23.26
CA VAL A 276 3.06 5.24 -21.91
C VAL A 276 2.96 6.50 -21.06
N ALA A 277 3.29 7.67 -21.63
CA ALA A 277 3.18 8.94 -20.92
C ALA A 277 1.73 9.24 -20.48
N VAL A 278 0.77 9.06 -21.40
CA VAL A 278 -0.66 9.22 -21.11
C VAL A 278 -1.10 8.24 -20.02
N GLN A 279 -0.74 6.95 -20.14
CA GLN A 279 -1.06 5.95 -19.12
C GLN A 279 -0.46 6.31 -17.75
N ARG A 280 0.79 6.80 -17.73
CA ARG A 280 1.48 7.17 -16.47
C ARG A 280 0.80 8.34 -15.77
N VAL A 281 0.45 9.40 -16.51
CA VAL A 281 -0.31 10.53 -15.96
C VAL A 281 -1.69 10.11 -15.49
N GLY A 282 -2.41 9.34 -16.30
CA GLY A 282 -3.74 8.85 -15.93
C GLY A 282 -3.71 7.95 -14.70
N SER A 283 -2.73 7.05 -14.58
CA SER A 283 -2.54 6.23 -13.37
C SER A 283 -2.17 7.07 -12.15
N GLN A 284 -1.44 8.18 -12.33
CA GLN A 284 -1.14 9.10 -11.24
C GLN A 284 -2.41 9.81 -10.74
N ILE A 285 -3.31 10.21 -11.64
CA ILE A 285 -4.61 10.78 -11.29
C ILE A 285 -5.47 9.73 -10.56
N GLU A 286 -5.53 8.50 -11.06
CA GLU A 286 -6.24 7.38 -10.43
C GLU A 286 -5.67 7.02 -9.04
N SER A 287 -4.36 7.20 -8.83
CA SER A 287 -3.70 6.82 -7.57
C SER A 287 -4.32 7.47 -6.35
N LEU A 288 -4.92 8.66 -6.49
CA LEU A 288 -5.63 9.34 -5.41
C LEU A 288 -6.84 8.51 -4.91
N SER A 289 -7.57 7.85 -5.82
CA SER A 289 -8.65 6.92 -5.46
C SER A 289 -8.10 5.71 -4.70
N TRP A 290 -7.03 5.12 -5.21
CA TRP A 290 -6.37 3.98 -4.57
C TRP A 290 -5.88 4.25 -3.16
N LEU A 291 -5.31 5.43 -2.94
CA LEU A 291 -4.81 5.84 -1.63
C LEU A 291 -5.94 5.88 -0.60
N ILE A 292 -7.09 6.42 -0.98
CA ILE A 292 -8.26 6.52 -0.11
C ILE A 292 -8.89 5.15 0.10
N GLY A 293 -9.12 4.39 -0.97
CA GLY A 293 -9.65 3.03 -0.90
C GLY A 293 -8.78 2.09 -0.05
N GLY A 294 -7.45 2.12 -0.25
CA GLY A 294 -6.49 1.31 0.50
C GLY A 294 -6.42 1.68 1.98
N GLY A 295 -6.44 2.98 2.29
CA GLY A 295 -6.49 3.47 3.68
C GLY A 295 -7.76 3.03 4.40
N PHE A 296 -8.90 3.08 3.72
CA PHE A 296 -10.17 2.64 4.27
C PHE A 296 -10.21 1.11 4.43
N SER A 297 -9.70 0.34 3.47
CA SER A 297 -9.58 -1.12 3.55
C SER A 297 -8.75 -1.57 4.76
N SER A 298 -7.64 -0.88 5.08
CA SER A 298 -6.85 -1.15 6.29
C SER A 298 -7.66 -0.86 7.57
N ALA A 299 -8.44 0.22 7.60
CA ALA A 299 -9.34 0.50 8.73
C ALA A 299 -10.42 -0.59 8.92
N VAL A 300 -10.96 -1.13 7.82
CA VAL A 300 -11.89 -2.26 7.82
C VAL A 300 -11.20 -3.52 8.37
N THR A 301 -9.93 -3.75 8.00
CA THR A 301 -9.14 -4.88 8.53
C THR A 301 -9.02 -4.80 10.06
N ALA A 302 -8.63 -3.66 10.59
CA ALA A 302 -8.50 -3.45 12.03
C ALA A 302 -9.85 -3.55 12.76
N PHE A 303 -10.91 -2.94 12.22
CA PHE A 303 -12.26 -2.99 12.76
C PHE A 303 -12.79 -4.43 12.80
N THR A 304 -12.70 -5.13 11.68
CA THR A 304 -13.15 -6.52 11.56
C THR A 304 -12.34 -7.43 12.48
N GLY A 305 -11.01 -7.24 12.57
CA GLY A 305 -10.14 -8.02 13.43
C GLY A 305 -10.52 -7.92 14.91
N GLN A 306 -10.72 -6.70 15.44
CA GLN A 306 -11.13 -6.52 16.83
C GLN A 306 -12.53 -7.10 17.10
N ASN A 307 -13.50 -6.89 16.20
CA ASN A 307 -14.86 -7.43 16.38
C ASN A 307 -14.88 -8.96 16.20
N TYR A 308 -14.02 -9.53 15.34
CA TYR A 308 -13.84 -10.97 15.18
C TYR A 308 -13.28 -11.61 16.46
N GLY A 309 -12.24 -11.00 17.04
CA GLY A 309 -11.72 -11.41 18.34
C GLY A 309 -12.76 -11.37 19.46
N ALA A 310 -13.58 -10.31 19.47
CA ALA A 310 -14.66 -10.11 20.43
C ALA A 310 -15.94 -10.95 20.14
N ARG A 311 -15.95 -11.75 19.06
CA ARG A 311 -17.10 -12.56 18.60
C ARG A 311 -18.36 -11.73 18.31
N LYS A 312 -18.23 -10.47 17.92
CA LYS A 312 -19.35 -9.55 17.62
C LYS A 312 -19.77 -9.65 16.15
N TRP A 313 -20.37 -10.76 15.75
CA TRP A 313 -20.68 -11.12 14.36
C TRP A 313 -21.65 -10.14 13.69
N ALA A 314 -22.72 -9.74 14.39
CA ALA A 314 -23.66 -8.76 13.87
C ALA A 314 -22.96 -7.41 13.55
N ARG A 315 -22.04 -6.99 14.43
CA ARG A 315 -21.27 -5.76 14.25
C ARG A 315 -20.29 -5.85 13.06
N ILE A 316 -19.71 -7.02 12.80
CA ILE A 316 -18.88 -7.25 11.61
C ILE A 316 -19.74 -7.09 10.34
N ARG A 317 -20.92 -7.74 10.28
CA ARG A 317 -21.85 -7.61 9.13
C ARG A 317 -22.28 -6.17 8.89
N GLN A 318 -22.65 -5.46 9.94
CA GLN A 318 -23.03 -4.06 9.85
C GLN A 318 -21.84 -3.18 9.44
N GLY A 319 -20.64 -3.43 9.98
CA GLY A 319 -19.42 -2.74 9.63
C GLY A 319 -19.05 -2.92 8.16
N TYR A 320 -19.17 -4.14 7.64
CA TYR A 320 -18.98 -4.44 6.22
C TYR A 320 -19.93 -3.63 5.32
N ARG A 321 -21.24 -3.64 5.63
CA ARG A 321 -22.24 -2.90 4.84
C ARG A 321 -22.00 -1.39 4.85
N ILE A 322 -21.67 -0.82 6.02
CA ILE A 322 -21.32 0.60 6.16
C ILE A 322 -20.05 0.92 5.36
N SER A 323 -19.04 0.06 5.45
CA SER A 323 -17.78 0.24 4.72
C SER A 323 -18.00 0.20 3.21
N LEU A 324 -18.76 -0.79 2.74
CA LEU A 324 -19.09 -0.93 1.33
C LEU A 324 -19.84 0.30 0.82
N PHE A 325 -20.87 0.75 1.52
CA PHE A 325 -21.63 1.94 1.13
C PHE A 325 -20.75 3.20 1.10
N THR A 326 -19.87 3.37 2.10
CA THR A 326 -18.97 4.54 2.16
C THR A 326 -17.98 4.54 1.01
N LEU A 327 -17.40 3.37 0.68
CA LEU A 327 -16.48 3.23 -0.44
C LEU A 327 -17.21 3.40 -1.78
N LEU A 328 -18.43 2.85 -1.94
CA LEU A 328 -19.22 3.05 -3.15
C LEU A 328 -19.55 4.53 -3.40
N LEU A 329 -19.88 5.28 -2.36
CA LEU A 329 -20.11 6.73 -2.49
C LEU A 329 -18.82 7.46 -2.92
N TRP A 330 -17.69 7.08 -2.36
CA TRP A 330 -16.39 7.66 -2.73
C TRP A 330 -16.03 7.34 -4.18
N GLU A 331 -16.10 6.07 -4.59
CA GLU A 331 -15.75 5.66 -5.94
C GLU A 331 -16.76 6.17 -6.99
N ALA A 332 -18.02 6.36 -6.63
CA ALA A 332 -19.00 7.04 -7.48
C ALA A 332 -18.61 8.52 -7.71
N LEU A 333 -18.17 9.22 -6.66
CA LEU A 333 -17.64 10.59 -6.80
C LEU A 333 -16.41 10.61 -7.71
N VAL A 334 -15.46 9.68 -7.51
CA VAL A 334 -14.26 9.56 -8.36
C VAL A 334 -14.66 9.26 -9.80
N THR A 335 -15.58 8.33 -10.03
CA THR A 335 -16.11 8.00 -11.36
C THR A 335 -16.63 9.26 -12.08
N ILE A 336 -17.45 10.07 -11.41
CA ILE A 336 -17.96 11.33 -11.95
C ILE A 336 -16.82 12.29 -12.27
N LEU A 337 -15.86 12.45 -11.36
CA LEU A 337 -14.71 13.32 -11.55
C LEU A 337 -13.83 12.88 -12.73
N LEU A 338 -13.59 11.56 -12.90
CA LEU A 338 -12.80 11.03 -14.02
C LEU A 338 -13.53 11.20 -15.38
N ILE A 339 -14.85 11.01 -15.42
CA ILE A 339 -15.65 11.13 -16.65
C ILE A 339 -15.73 12.59 -17.11
N PHE A 340 -16.03 13.51 -16.22
CA PHE A 340 -16.31 14.91 -16.54
C PHE A 340 -15.13 15.84 -16.34
N GLY A 341 -14.26 15.57 -15.35
CA GLY A 341 -13.10 16.39 -15.01
C GLY A 341 -11.81 15.97 -15.71
N GLY A 342 -11.79 14.83 -16.43
CA GLY A 342 -10.59 14.22 -16.96
C GLY A 342 -9.71 15.16 -17.77
N ARG A 343 -10.30 15.98 -18.66
CA ARG A 343 -9.55 16.95 -19.47
C ARG A 343 -8.85 18.03 -18.62
N TYR A 344 -9.54 18.53 -17.60
CA TYR A 344 -8.97 19.48 -16.66
C TYR A 344 -7.80 18.87 -15.88
N PHE A 345 -7.97 17.67 -15.33
CA PHE A 345 -6.91 17.00 -14.60
C PHE A 345 -5.69 16.70 -15.47
N PHE A 346 -5.88 16.23 -16.72
CA PHE A 346 -4.77 16.01 -17.63
C PHE A 346 -4.02 17.31 -17.97
N SER A 347 -4.75 18.41 -18.19
CA SER A 347 -4.13 19.73 -18.52
C SER A 347 -3.28 20.30 -17.39
N LEU A 348 -3.45 19.84 -16.15
CA LEU A 348 -2.59 20.21 -15.02
C LEU A 348 -1.19 19.58 -15.11
N PHE A 349 -1.09 18.41 -15.75
CA PHE A 349 0.16 17.65 -15.84
C PHE A 349 0.84 17.75 -17.20
N LEU A 350 0.06 17.88 -18.27
CA LEU A 350 0.56 17.92 -19.63
C LEU A 350 0.04 19.16 -20.35
N ARG A 351 0.98 20.02 -20.79
CA ARG A 351 0.72 21.15 -21.70
C ARG A 351 0.94 20.71 -23.15
N GLU A 352 0.18 19.72 -23.59
CA GLU A 352 0.35 19.01 -24.86
C GLU A 352 -0.77 19.36 -25.84
N PRO A 353 -0.61 19.03 -27.13
CA PRO A 353 -1.64 19.22 -28.15
C PRO A 353 -2.99 18.60 -27.74
N PRO A 354 -4.12 19.14 -28.25
CA PRO A 354 -5.46 18.66 -27.93
C PRO A 354 -5.65 17.13 -28.12
N GLU A 355 -4.95 16.54 -29.09
CA GLU A 355 -5.03 15.12 -29.41
C GLU A 355 -4.55 14.23 -28.25
N ILE A 356 -3.46 14.62 -27.56
CA ILE A 356 -2.91 13.89 -26.41
C ILE A 356 -3.85 14.04 -25.21
N LEU A 357 -4.45 15.22 -25.01
CA LEU A 357 -5.44 15.44 -23.97
C LEU A 357 -6.71 14.60 -24.21
N ASP A 358 -7.15 14.45 -25.45
CA ASP A 358 -8.31 13.62 -25.79
C ASP A 358 -8.02 12.13 -25.61
N MET A 359 -6.80 11.70 -25.93
CA MET A 359 -6.31 10.35 -25.59
C MET A 359 -6.33 10.10 -24.08
N GLY A 360 -5.83 11.07 -23.29
CA GLY A 360 -5.85 11.02 -21.83
C GLY A 360 -7.26 10.98 -21.25
N MET A 361 -8.18 11.76 -21.81
CA MET A 361 -9.58 11.73 -21.41
C MET A 361 -10.24 10.38 -21.69
N THR A 362 -9.93 9.76 -22.84
CA THR A 362 -10.40 8.41 -23.17
C THR A 362 -9.88 7.38 -22.18
N TYR A 363 -8.59 7.45 -21.82
CA TYR A 363 -8.00 6.60 -20.80
C TYR A 363 -8.72 6.72 -19.45
N LEU A 364 -8.95 7.96 -18.95
CA LEU A 364 -9.65 8.16 -17.68
C LEU A 364 -11.12 7.69 -17.71
N ARG A 365 -11.81 7.83 -18.84
CA ARG A 365 -13.18 7.31 -19.00
C ARG A 365 -13.21 5.78 -18.93
N ILE A 366 -12.24 5.12 -19.54
CA ILE A 366 -12.09 3.66 -19.43
C ILE A 366 -11.83 3.26 -17.97
N LEU A 367 -10.91 3.97 -17.27
CA LEU A 367 -10.64 3.73 -15.85
C LEU A 367 -11.84 4.00 -14.94
N ALA A 368 -12.66 4.98 -15.28
CA ALA A 368 -13.87 5.31 -14.53
C ALA A 368 -14.84 4.12 -14.40
N GLY A 369 -14.89 3.25 -15.41
CA GLY A 369 -15.74 2.05 -15.43
C GLY A 369 -15.42 1.08 -14.28
N CYS A 370 -14.17 0.94 -13.87
CA CYS A 370 -13.78 -0.03 -12.84
C CYS A 370 -13.82 0.50 -11.39
N GLN A 371 -14.01 1.80 -11.16
CA GLN A 371 -13.87 2.38 -9.82
C GLN A 371 -14.88 1.79 -8.83
N LEU A 372 -16.14 1.62 -9.22
CA LEU A 372 -17.16 1.04 -8.33
C LEU A 372 -16.84 -0.40 -7.90
N PHE A 373 -16.21 -1.18 -8.77
CA PHE A 373 -15.79 -2.54 -8.45
C PHE A 373 -14.61 -2.57 -7.48
N MET A 374 -13.75 -1.55 -7.50
CA MET A 374 -12.68 -1.38 -6.51
C MET A 374 -13.21 -1.15 -5.11
N ALA A 375 -14.36 -0.47 -4.95
CA ALA A 375 -15.02 -0.33 -3.66
C ALA A 375 -15.41 -1.70 -3.08
N LEU A 376 -15.98 -2.57 -3.93
CA LEU A 376 -16.35 -3.94 -3.55
C LEU A 376 -15.11 -4.74 -3.12
N GLU A 377 -14.05 -4.72 -3.92
CA GLU A 377 -12.79 -5.40 -3.63
C GLU A 377 -12.21 -4.91 -2.30
N GLY A 378 -12.10 -3.59 -2.10
CA GLY A 378 -11.52 -2.99 -0.89
C GLY A 378 -12.27 -3.36 0.39
N ALA A 379 -13.60 -3.31 0.38
CA ALA A 379 -14.43 -3.67 1.53
C ALA A 379 -14.36 -5.17 1.85
N CYS A 380 -14.43 -6.03 0.82
CA CYS A 380 -14.34 -7.48 0.96
C CYS A 380 -12.95 -7.88 1.46
N ALA A 381 -11.89 -7.47 0.77
CA ALA A 381 -10.51 -7.83 1.12
C ALA A 381 -10.16 -7.37 2.55
N GLY A 382 -10.53 -6.14 2.93
CA GLY A 382 -10.33 -5.64 4.28
C GLY A 382 -11.03 -6.50 5.34
N SER A 383 -12.28 -6.90 5.09
CA SER A 383 -13.03 -7.75 6.00
C SER A 383 -12.43 -9.15 6.13
N PHE A 384 -12.08 -9.79 5.01
CA PHE A 384 -11.44 -11.11 5.02
C PHE A 384 -10.09 -11.09 5.72
N ARG A 385 -9.25 -10.08 5.44
CA ARG A 385 -7.95 -9.89 6.11
C ARG A 385 -8.12 -9.71 7.61
N GLY A 386 -9.10 -8.92 8.06
CA GLY A 386 -9.41 -8.75 9.48
C GLY A 386 -9.81 -10.06 10.19
N MET A 387 -10.51 -10.96 9.51
CA MET A 387 -10.81 -12.30 10.01
C MET A 387 -9.60 -13.26 10.00
N GLY A 388 -8.46 -12.85 9.44
CA GLY A 388 -7.29 -13.70 9.24
C GLY A 388 -7.42 -14.69 8.07
N ARG A 389 -8.37 -14.47 7.17
CA ARG A 389 -8.62 -15.28 5.98
C ARG A 389 -8.12 -14.55 4.74
N THR A 390 -6.81 -14.40 4.62
CA THR A 390 -6.18 -13.62 3.56
C THR A 390 -6.09 -14.32 2.22
N LEU A 391 -6.10 -15.67 2.22
CA LEU A 391 -5.91 -16.47 1.00
C LEU A 391 -6.99 -16.23 -0.08
N PRO A 392 -8.32 -16.21 0.22
CA PRO A 392 -9.34 -16.03 -0.82
C PRO A 392 -9.20 -14.70 -1.58
N PRO A 393 -9.10 -13.50 -0.91
CA PRO A 393 -8.92 -12.24 -1.62
C PRO A 393 -7.63 -12.21 -2.44
N SER A 394 -6.52 -12.72 -1.87
CA SER A 394 -5.24 -12.70 -2.58
C SER A 394 -5.22 -13.62 -3.80
N LEU A 395 -5.83 -14.80 -3.73
CA LEU A 395 -5.97 -15.69 -4.90
C LEU A 395 -6.81 -15.05 -6.00
N CYS A 396 -7.92 -14.40 -5.64
CA CYS A 396 -8.77 -13.71 -6.61
C CYS A 396 -8.01 -12.58 -7.30
N SER A 397 -7.29 -11.76 -6.53
CA SER A 397 -6.48 -10.66 -7.06
C SER A 397 -5.31 -11.18 -7.93
N ILE A 398 -4.58 -12.22 -7.49
CA ILE A 398 -3.49 -12.83 -8.26
C ILE A 398 -4.00 -13.39 -9.59
N THR A 399 -5.09 -14.18 -9.58
CA THR A 399 -5.65 -14.77 -10.81
C THR A 399 -6.13 -13.71 -11.77
N SER A 400 -6.83 -12.68 -11.29
CA SER A 400 -7.25 -11.54 -12.11
C SER A 400 -6.06 -10.82 -12.74
N ASN A 401 -4.99 -10.59 -11.97
CA ASN A 401 -3.79 -9.94 -12.48
C ASN A 401 -3.04 -10.83 -13.50
N LEU A 402 -2.98 -12.15 -13.31
CA LEU A 402 -2.34 -13.08 -14.26
C LEU A 402 -3.04 -13.12 -15.63
N ILE A 403 -4.35 -13.01 -15.66
CA ILE A 403 -5.14 -13.02 -16.91
C ILE A 403 -5.05 -11.66 -17.63
N ARG A 404 -4.73 -10.58 -16.91
CA ARG A 404 -4.71 -9.20 -17.44
C ARG A 404 -3.88 -9.01 -18.72
N PRO A 405 -2.61 -9.48 -18.82
CA PRO A 405 -1.84 -9.32 -20.05
C PRO A 405 -2.49 -9.99 -21.27
N ALA A 406 -3.10 -11.16 -21.08
CA ALA A 406 -3.79 -11.87 -22.15
C ALA A 406 -5.05 -11.10 -22.62
N LEU A 407 -5.82 -10.51 -21.72
CA LEU A 407 -6.96 -9.67 -22.09
C LEU A 407 -6.51 -8.35 -22.74
N CYS A 408 -5.43 -7.73 -22.25
CA CYS A 408 -4.85 -6.56 -22.90
C CYS A 408 -4.46 -6.88 -24.36
N TRP A 409 -3.82 -8.02 -24.59
CA TRP A 409 -3.50 -8.49 -25.94
C TRP A 409 -4.77 -8.72 -26.76
N TRP A 410 -5.74 -9.46 -26.24
CA TRP A 410 -6.96 -9.81 -26.96
C TRP A 410 -7.79 -8.58 -27.34
N PHE A 411 -8.10 -7.69 -26.38
CA PHE A 411 -8.85 -6.47 -26.68
C PHE A 411 -8.09 -5.50 -27.58
N SER A 412 -6.74 -5.47 -27.50
CA SER A 412 -5.94 -4.60 -28.35
C SER A 412 -6.03 -4.99 -29.84
N THR A 413 -6.25 -6.29 -30.15
CA THR A 413 -6.45 -6.74 -31.55
C THR A 413 -7.73 -6.18 -32.17
N TRP A 414 -8.72 -5.78 -31.38
CA TRP A 414 -10.03 -5.30 -31.85
C TRP A 414 -10.16 -3.77 -31.76
N MET A 415 -9.63 -3.17 -30.69
CA MET A 415 -9.84 -1.76 -30.39
C MET A 415 -8.52 -0.96 -30.28
N GLY A 416 -7.39 -1.55 -30.66
CA GLY A 416 -6.09 -0.89 -30.58
C GLY A 416 -5.72 -0.52 -29.13
N LEU A 417 -5.16 0.68 -28.94
CA LEU A 417 -4.73 1.17 -27.64
C LEU A 417 -5.88 1.22 -26.61
N ASN A 418 -7.07 1.63 -27.03
CA ASN A 418 -8.25 1.68 -26.14
C ASN A 418 -8.64 0.29 -25.66
N GLY A 419 -8.50 -0.73 -26.50
CA GLY A 419 -8.70 -2.13 -26.14
C GLY A 419 -7.68 -2.61 -25.11
N LEU A 420 -6.41 -2.24 -25.25
CA LEU A 420 -5.39 -2.55 -24.26
C LEU A 420 -5.76 -1.96 -22.89
N TRP A 421 -6.14 -0.69 -22.84
CA TRP A 421 -6.58 -0.03 -21.60
C TRP A 421 -7.87 -0.64 -21.03
N LEU A 422 -8.80 -1.06 -21.88
CA LEU A 422 -9.99 -1.79 -21.45
C LEU A 422 -9.59 -3.14 -20.82
N GLY A 423 -8.58 -3.83 -21.36
CA GLY A 423 -8.05 -5.06 -20.75
C GLY A 423 -7.48 -4.87 -19.36
N ILE A 424 -6.92 -3.69 -19.07
CA ILE A 424 -6.45 -3.34 -17.71
C ILE A 424 -7.62 -3.26 -16.73
N THR A 425 -8.76 -2.73 -17.15
CA THR A 425 -9.94 -2.46 -16.30
C THR A 425 -10.91 -3.63 -16.24
N ALA A 426 -11.12 -4.35 -17.34
CA ALA A 426 -12.15 -5.38 -17.48
C ALA A 426 -12.07 -6.48 -16.41
N LEU A 427 -10.88 -6.85 -15.97
CA LEU A 427 -10.70 -7.85 -14.91
C LEU A 427 -10.96 -7.32 -13.51
N ARG A 428 -10.77 -6.02 -13.29
CA ARG A 428 -11.22 -5.41 -12.04
C ARG A 428 -12.74 -5.47 -11.95
N ASP A 429 -13.42 -5.23 -13.06
CA ASP A 429 -14.89 -5.35 -13.16
C ASP A 429 -15.32 -6.80 -12.92
N ALA A 430 -14.68 -7.76 -13.55
CA ALA A 430 -14.98 -9.19 -13.37
C ALA A 430 -14.66 -9.69 -11.97
N SER A 431 -13.52 -9.29 -11.38
CA SER A 431 -13.17 -9.67 -10.01
C SER A 431 -14.13 -9.04 -9.00
N GLY A 432 -14.50 -7.77 -9.17
CA GLY A 432 -15.51 -7.10 -8.37
C GLY A 432 -16.88 -7.79 -8.46
N ALA A 433 -17.31 -8.16 -9.66
CA ALA A 433 -18.56 -8.90 -9.88
C ALA A 433 -18.52 -10.31 -9.24
N LEU A 434 -17.38 -11.03 -9.33
CA LEU A 434 -17.17 -12.31 -8.66
C LEU A 434 -17.19 -12.14 -7.13
N TRP A 435 -16.62 -11.06 -6.60
CA TRP A 435 -16.69 -10.73 -5.18
C TRP A 435 -18.11 -10.42 -4.74
N TYR A 436 -18.88 -9.69 -5.54
CA TYR A 436 -20.28 -9.39 -5.24
C TYR A 436 -21.14 -10.67 -5.26
N SER A 437 -20.96 -11.53 -6.26
CA SER A 437 -21.78 -12.74 -6.44
C SER A 437 -21.39 -13.88 -5.48
N SER A 438 -20.12 -14.03 -5.14
CA SER A 438 -19.60 -15.11 -4.30
C SER A 438 -19.03 -14.65 -2.96
N GLY A 439 -18.40 -13.49 -2.91
CA GLY A 439 -17.71 -12.97 -1.72
C GLY A 439 -18.67 -12.60 -0.60
N ILE A 440 -19.77 -11.92 -0.89
CA ILE A 440 -20.79 -11.56 0.13
C ILE A 440 -21.45 -12.82 0.72
N PRO A 441 -21.98 -13.76 -0.08
CA PRO A 441 -22.51 -15.01 0.46
C PRO A 441 -21.47 -15.86 1.17
N LEU A 442 -20.23 -15.94 0.66
CA LEU A 442 -19.12 -16.61 1.33
C LEU A 442 -18.77 -15.94 2.65
N TYR A 443 -18.71 -14.63 2.69
CA TYR A 443 -18.47 -13.85 3.89
C TYR A 443 -19.57 -14.09 4.93
N GLU A 444 -20.84 -14.01 4.55
CA GLU A 444 -21.98 -14.25 5.44
C GLU A 444 -22.05 -15.70 5.95
N ARG A 445 -21.69 -16.68 5.11
CA ARG A 445 -21.62 -18.11 5.49
C ARG A 445 -20.47 -18.41 6.45
N GLN A 446 -19.41 -17.62 6.42
CA GLN A 446 -18.25 -17.84 7.27
C GLN A 446 -18.39 -17.24 8.68
N LEU A 447 -19.35 -16.33 8.87
CA LEU A 447 -19.70 -15.86 10.19
C LEU A 447 -20.68 -16.84 10.85
N PRO A 448 -20.43 -17.28 12.10
CA PRO A 448 -21.38 -18.07 12.83
C PRO A 448 -22.76 -17.38 12.84
N LYS A 449 -23.82 -18.14 12.62
CA LYS A 449 -25.18 -17.65 12.88
C LYS A 449 -25.24 -17.40 14.38
N GLU A 450 -25.62 -16.19 14.77
CA GLU A 450 -25.93 -15.93 16.19
C GLU A 450 -27.06 -16.86 16.59
N GLU A 451 -26.83 -17.73 17.57
CA GLU A 451 -27.92 -18.20 18.41
C GLU A 451 -28.50 -16.94 19.05
N ILE A 452 -29.74 -16.64 18.71
CA ILE A 452 -30.52 -15.57 19.33
C ILE A 452 -30.68 -15.99 20.78
N LEU A 453 -29.73 -15.57 21.63
CA LEU A 453 -29.97 -15.64 23.07
C LEU A 453 -31.12 -14.66 23.35
N PRO A 454 -32.22 -15.10 23.92
CA PRO A 454 -33.30 -14.20 24.31
C PRO A 454 -32.69 -13.17 25.25
N GLN A 455 -32.94 -11.91 24.95
CA GLN A 455 -32.61 -10.79 25.83
C GLN A 455 -33.38 -11.05 27.14
N ALA A 456 -32.65 -11.41 28.19
CA ALA A 456 -33.16 -11.42 29.56
C ALA A 456 -32.98 -10.02 30.16
#